data_0a45535eb7fd733f20cae6ab04ddb0ce
#
_entry.id   0a45535eb7fd733f20cae6ab04ddb0ce
#
_cell.length_a   1.000
_cell.length_b   1.000
_cell.length_c   1.000
_cell.angle_alpha   90.00
_cell.angle_beta   90.00
_cell.angle_gamma   90.00
#
_symmetry.space_group_name_H-M   'P 1'
#
loop_
_entity.id
_entity.type
_entity.pdbx_description
1 polymer ?
#
loop_
_entity_poly.entity_id
_entity_poly.type
_entity_poly.pdbx_seq_one_letter_code
_entity_poly.pdbx_strand_id
1 'polypeptide(L)'
;MRVLCAHTSLVDPATLKPNPANPNRHSAHQIQLLAAIIQEQGWRAPITLSKRSGLIVRGHGRLEAALLMGCDKVPVDEQDYANEAEELADLLADNRLSELAELDEADLKKVIEKLREADPSFDLELTGFMEDEIAKLFAEEDVEDALETIPRMECQAFEHHDYLVFMFHDLRDWMLALQGMGVVEVDYSISRTSKRIGIGRVLNGKRLLQLIQADGKAA
;
A
#
# COMPACT_ATOMS: atom_id res chain seq x y z
N MET A 1 -11.17 10.13 -27.18
CA MET A 1 -10.90 9.23 -26.05
C MET A 1 -12.15 8.41 -25.72
N ARG A 2 -12.02 7.13 -25.34
CA ARG A 2 -13.18 6.25 -25.07
C ARG A 2 -13.78 6.59 -23.70
N VAL A 3 -15.11 6.78 -23.61
CA VAL A 3 -15.86 6.92 -22.36
C VAL A 3 -16.67 5.67 -22.16
N LEU A 4 -16.40 4.94 -21.07
CA LEU A 4 -16.97 3.61 -20.80
C LEU A 4 -17.77 3.59 -19.48
N CYS A 5 -17.79 4.71 -18.73
CA CYS A 5 -18.59 4.86 -17.52
C CYS A 5 -19.93 5.53 -17.80
N ALA A 6 -20.91 5.30 -16.94
CA ALA A 6 -22.13 6.10 -16.89
C ALA A 6 -21.76 7.55 -16.52
N HIS A 7 -22.41 8.51 -17.11
CA HIS A 7 -22.19 9.94 -16.87
C HIS A 7 -23.44 10.74 -17.26
N THR A 8 -23.59 11.92 -16.69
CA THR A 8 -24.70 12.83 -16.99
C THR A 8 -24.41 13.65 -18.25
N SER A 9 -23.16 14.10 -18.41
CA SER A 9 -22.76 14.98 -19.52
C SER A 9 -21.28 14.84 -19.86
N LEU A 10 -20.90 15.37 -21.03
CA LEU A 10 -19.52 15.52 -21.46
C LEU A 10 -19.16 17.01 -21.48
N VAL A 11 -18.22 17.41 -20.64
CA VAL A 11 -17.90 18.80 -20.35
C VAL A 11 -16.43 19.08 -20.67
N ASP A 12 -16.12 20.30 -21.12
CA ASP A 12 -14.74 20.78 -21.25
C ASP A 12 -14.08 20.84 -19.87
N PRO A 13 -12.97 20.10 -19.63
CA PRO A 13 -12.30 20.08 -18.34
C PRO A 13 -11.82 21.46 -17.87
N ALA A 14 -11.53 22.39 -18.77
CA ALA A 14 -11.12 23.75 -18.42
C ALA A 14 -12.24 24.56 -17.76
N THR A 15 -13.51 24.16 -17.92
CA THR A 15 -14.65 24.82 -17.29
C THR A 15 -14.97 24.30 -15.90
N LEU A 16 -14.41 23.15 -15.53
CA LEU A 16 -14.64 22.53 -14.22
C LEU A 16 -13.87 23.27 -13.12
N LYS A 17 -14.51 23.42 -11.97
CA LYS A 17 -13.92 24.13 -10.82
C LYS A 17 -13.57 23.13 -9.71
N PRO A 18 -12.26 22.96 -9.40
CA PRO A 18 -11.85 22.18 -8.22
C PRO A 18 -12.48 22.76 -6.94
N ASN A 19 -12.82 21.88 -6.00
CA ASN A 19 -13.29 22.35 -4.71
C ASN A 19 -12.10 22.82 -3.86
N PRO A 20 -12.06 24.09 -3.42
CA PRO A 20 -10.95 24.61 -2.60
C PRO A 20 -10.87 23.95 -1.20
N ALA A 21 -11.95 23.32 -0.74
CA ALA A 21 -11.98 22.56 0.52
C ALA A 21 -11.40 21.15 0.39
N ASN A 22 -11.02 20.69 -0.81
CA ASN A 22 -10.41 19.37 -0.96
C ASN A 22 -9.03 19.33 -0.28
N PRO A 23 -8.83 18.48 0.75
CA PRO A 23 -7.56 18.38 1.45
C PRO A 23 -6.49 17.59 0.66
N ASN A 24 -6.92 16.75 -0.31
CA ASN A 24 -6.01 15.88 -1.03
C ASN A 24 -5.21 16.63 -2.09
N ARG A 25 -3.93 16.33 -2.13
CA ARG A 25 -2.99 16.82 -3.15
C ARG A 25 -2.43 15.63 -3.90
N HIS A 26 -2.47 15.69 -5.21
CA HIS A 26 -1.95 14.66 -6.08
C HIS A 26 -0.50 14.98 -6.48
N SER A 27 0.39 13.98 -6.42
CA SER A 27 1.74 14.12 -6.94
C SER A 27 1.74 14.14 -8.48
N ALA A 28 2.77 14.76 -9.08
CA ALA A 28 2.90 14.76 -10.54
C ALA A 28 2.97 13.32 -11.10
N HIS A 29 3.64 12.41 -10.39
CA HIS A 29 3.71 10.99 -10.75
C HIS A 29 2.32 10.33 -10.74
N GLN A 30 1.52 10.54 -9.69
CA GLN A 30 0.16 10.00 -9.60
C GLN A 30 -0.73 10.51 -10.74
N ILE A 31 -0.61 11.78 -11.11
CA ILE A 31 -1.37 12.36 -12.22
C ILE A 31 -0.93 11.77 -13.57
N GLN A 32 0.36 11.56 -13.79
CA GLN A 32 0.89 10.92 -15.00
C GLN A 32 0.40 9.47 -15.12
N LEU A 33 0.46 8.71 -14.03
CA LEU A 33 -0.03 7.34 -13.99
C LEU A 33 -1.54 7.29 -14.28
N LEU A 34 -2.33 8.15 -13.65
CA LEU A 34 -3.77 8.23 -13.89
C LEU A 34 -4.09 8.62 -15.34
N ALA A 35 -3.30 9.50 -15.93
CA ALA A 35 -3.41 9.87 -17.34
C ALA A 35 -3.13 8.67 -18.25
N ALA A 36 -2.06 7.91 -17.99
CA ALA A 36 -1.71 6.71 -18.75
C ALA A 36 -2.83 5.64 -18.65
N ILE A 37 -3.36 5.40 -17.44
CA ILE A 37 -4.48 4.47 -17.23
C ILE A 37 -5.72 4.90 -18.02
N ILE A 38 -6.08 6.18 -17.96
CA ILE A 38 -7.25 6.69 -18.71
C ILE A 38 -7.00 6.61 -20.23
N GLN A 39 -5.79 6.86 -20.69
CA GLN A 39 -5.43 6.81 -22.10
C GLN A 39 -5.57 5.39 -22.65
N GLU A 40 -5.08 4.40 -21.93
CA GLU A 40 -5.09 3.00 -22.33
C GLU A 40 -6.48 2.36 -22.15
N GLN A 41 -7.04 2.46 -20.97
CA GLN A 41 -8.28 1.79 -20.61
C GLN A 41 -9.55 2.57 -20.94
N GLY A 42 -9.44 3.88 -21.19
CA GLY A 42 -10.57 4.80 -21.32
C GLY A 42 -11.12 5.25 -19.96
N TRP A 43 -12.09 6.14 -19.99
CA TRP A 43 -12.77 6.65 -18.80
C TRP A 43 -13.65 5.58 -18.18
N ARG A 44 -13.27 5.05 -17.01
CA ARG A 44 -14.02 4.04 -16.25
C ARG A 44 -14.86 4.63 -15.12
N ALA A 45 -14.57 5.88 -14.71
CA ALA A 45 -15.31 6.60 -13.70
C ALA A 45 -15.41 8.10 -14.09
N PRO A 46 -16.58 8.76 -13.90
CA PRO A 46 -16.75 10.17 -14.21
C PRO A 46 -16.12 11.06 -13.12
N ILE A 47 -16.06 12.36 -13.41
CA ILE A 47 -15.84 13.40 -12.40
C ILE A 47 -17.20 13.76 -11.80
N THR A 48 -17.32 13.74 -10.48
CA THR A 48 -18.59 14.11 -9.81
C THR A 48 -18.62 15.62 -9.54
N LEU A 49 -19.67 16.26 -10.03
CA LEU A 49 -19.91 17.69 -9.90
C LEU A 49 -21.15 17.93 -9.04
N SER A 50 -21.05 18.84 -8.08
CA SER A 50 -22.21 19.30 -7.33
C SER A 50 -23.06 20.28 -8.16
N LYS A 51 -24.34 19.99 -8.33
CA LYS A 51 -25.29 20.95 -8.91
C LYS A 51 -25.50 22.17 -8.01
N ARG A 52 -25.35 22.00 -6.69
CA ARG A 52 -25.54 23.05 -5.70
C ARG A 52 -24.48 24.14 -5.80
N SER A 53 -23.20 23.76 -5.80
CA SER A 53 -22.06 24.69 -5.78
C SER A 53 -21.39 24.89 -7.13
N GLY A 54 -21.58 23.94 -8.06
CA GLY A 54 -20.82 23.88 -9.31
C GLY A 54 -19.36 23.45 -9.11
N LEU A 55 -19.01 22.89 -7.92
CA LEU A 55 -17.66 22.46 -7.61
C LEU A 55 -17.52 20.93 -7.77
N ILE A 56 -16.31 20.48 -8.03
CA ILE A 56 -15.98 19.05 -8.05
C ILE A 56 -16.05 18.51 -6.62
N VAL A 57 -16.74 17.38 -6.43
CA VAL A 57 -16.80 16.63 -5.18
C VAL A 57 -15.86 15.45 -5.23
N ARG A 58 -15.83 14.71 -6.35
CA ARG A 58 -14.95 13.55 -6.54
C ARG A 58 -14.23 13.61 -7.88
N GLY A 59 -12.99 13.13 -7.92
CA GLY A 59 -12.21 13.00 -9.15
C GLY A 59 -11.36 14.22 -9.48
N HIS A 60 -10.84 14.94 -8.49
CA HIS A 60 -9.90 16.04 -8.69
C HIS A 60 -8.64 15.59 -9.48
N GLY A 61 -8.06 14.44 -9.13
CA GLY A 61 -6.94 13.87 -9.90
C GLY A 61 -7.31 13.55 -11.35
N ARG A 62 -8.56 13.09 -11.61
CA ARG A 62 -9.03 12.87 -13.00
C ARG A 62 -9.13 14.17 -13.80
N LEU A 63 -9.51 15.28 -13.16
CA LEU A 63 -9.47 16.58 -13.81
C LEU A 63 -8.03 16.97 -14.19
N GLU A 64 -7.09 16.84 -13.24
CA GLU A 64 -5.68 17.16 -13.50
C GLU A 64 -5.09 16.29 -14.61
N ALA A 65 -5.38 14.99 -14.59
CA ALA A 65 -4.98 14.07 -15.65
C ALA A 65 -5.58 14.46 -17.02
N ALA A 66 -6.86 14.85 -17.05
CA ALA A 66 -7.51 15.33 -18.27
C ALA A 66 -6.87 16.58 -18.87
N LEU A 67 -6.53 17.54 -17.99
CA LEU A 67 -5.84 18.76 -18.40
C LEU A 67 -4.43 18.46 -18.91
N LEU A 68 -3.71 17.53 -18.25
CA LEU A 68 -2.38 17.07 -18.69
C LEU A 68 -2.44 16.44 -20.09
N MET A 69 -3.47 15.63 -20.36
CA MET A 69 -3.66 14.96 -21.65
C MET A 69 -4.23 15.88 -22.74
N GLY A 70 -4.66 17.10 -22.42
CA GLY A 70 -5.32 17.99 -23.35
C GLY A 70 -6.67 17.44 -23.86
N CYS A 71 -7.46 16.83 -22.97
CA CYS A 71 -8.77 16.30 -23.36
C CYS A 71 -9.74 17.42 -23.71
N ASP A 72 -10.43 17.29 -24.85
CA ASP A 72 -11.49 18.24 -25.23
C ASP A 72 -12.72 18.12 -24.33
N LYS A 73 -13.07 16.89 -23.92
CA LYS A 73 -14.23 16.59 -23.08
C LYS A 73 -13.96 15.45 -22.10
N VAL A 74 -14.55 15.56 -20.93
CA VAL A 74 -14.50 14.56 -19.84
C VAL A 74 -15.91 14.18 -19.41
N PRO A 75 -16.14 12.93 -18.96
CA PRO A 75 -17.43 12.53 -18.42
C PRO A 75 -17.65 13.12 -17.03
N VAL A 76 -18.79 13.72 -16.83
CA VAL A 76 -19.23 14.31 -15.57
C VAL A 76 -20.52 13.65 -15.12
N ASP A 77 -20.60 13.35 -13.84
CA ASP A 77 -21.80 12.91 -13.14
C ASP A 77 -22.24 14.03 -12.20
N GLU A 78 -23.42 14.61 -12.48
CA GLU A 78 -23.95 15.73 -11.71
C GLU A 78 -24.82 15.21 -10.56
N GLN A 79 -24.42 15.52 -9.33
CA GLN A 79 -25.10 15.10 -8.11
C GLN A 79 -25.79 16.26 -7.40
N ASP A 80 -26.96 15.98 -6.83
CA ASP A 80 -27.70 16.92 -5.99
C ASP A 80 -27.32 16.74 -4.52
N TYR A 81 -27.07 17.86 -3.83
CA TYR A 81 -26.81 17.91 -2.39
C TYR A 81 -27.79 18.87 -1.71
N ALA A 82 -28.41 18.43 -0.62
CA ALA A 82 -29.39 19.23 0.10
C ALA A 82 -28.79 20.50 0.74
N ASN A 83 -27.51 20.43 1.13
CA ASN A 83 -26.77 21.51 1.76
C ASN A 83 -25.24 21.34 1.61
N GLU A 84 -24.50 22.33 2.09
CA GLU A 84 -23.05 22.36 2.04
C GLU A 84 -22.39 21.25 2.89
N ALA A 85 -22.99 20.93 4.05
CA ALA A 85 -22.46 19.91 4.95
C ALA A 85 -22.51 18.51 4.30
N GLU A 86 -23.60 18.20 3.58
CA GLU A 86 -23.73 16.95 2.84
C GLU A 86 -22.69 16.83 1.72
N GLU A 87 -22.48 17.91 0.95
CA GLU A 87 -21.48 17.97 -0.11
C GLU A 87 -20.05 17.80 0.44
N LEU A 88 -19.71 18.49 1.53
CA LEU A 88 -18.40 18.37 2.18
C LEU A 88 -18.20 16.99 2.82
N ALA A 89 -19.25 16.41 3.40
CA ALA A 89 -19.20 15.06 3.96
C ALA A 89 -18.90 14.01 2.88
N ASP A 90 -19.52 14.12 1.70
CA ASP A 90 -19.28 13.23 0.58
C ASP A 90 -17.85 13.37 0.03
N LEU A 91 -17.35 14.61 -0.09
CA LEU A 91 -15.96 14.87 -0.50
C LEU A 91 -14.95 14.24 0.47
N LEU A 92 -15.16 14.38 1.78
CA LEU A 92 -14.28 13.80 2.79
C LEU A 92 -14.38 12.27 2.84
N ALA A 93 -15.59 11.72 2.69
CA ALA A 93 -15.84 10.28 2.73
C ALA A 93 -15.14 9.55 1.56
N ASP A 94 -15.25 10.08 0.33
CA ASP A 94 -14.58 9.51 -0.86
C ASP A 94 -13.06 9.40 -0.66
N ASN A 95 -12.46 10.44 -0.11
CA ASN A 95 -11.03 10.44 0.19
C ASN A 95 -10.67 9.44 1.29
N ARG A 96 -11.41 9.45 2.40
CA ARG A 96 -11.05 8.68 3.60
C ARG A 96 -11.33 7.18 3.47
N LEU A 97 -12.43 6.80 2.82
CA LEU A 97 -12.80 5.38 2.69
C LEU A 97 -11.76 4.58 1.89
N SER A 98 -11.16 5.19 0.87
CA SER A 98 -10.07 4.55 0.10
C SER A 98 -8.83 4.28 0.94
N GLU A 99 -8.52 5.14 1.93
CA GLU A 99 -7.39 4.99 2.84
C GLU A 99 -7.63 3.94 3.95
N LEU A 100 -8.89 3.63 4.27
CA LEU A 100 -9.25 2.66 5.31
C LEU A 100 -9.25 1.20 4.80
N ALA A 101 -9.20 1.01 3.49
CA ALA A 101 -9.12 -0.32 2.91
C ALA A 101 -7.75 -0.95 3.21
N GLU A 102 -7.75 -2.18 3.71
CA GLU A 102 -6.55 -2.99 3.85
C GLU A 102 -6.42 -3.89 2.62
N LEU A 103 -5.21 -3.95 2.08
CA LEU A 103 -4.91 -4.78 0.93
C LEU A 103 -4.45 -6.16 1.42
N ASP A 104 -5.12 -7.21 0.98
CA ASP A 104 -4.67 -8.60 1.18
C ASP A 104 -3.62 -8.94 0.12
N GLU A 105 -2.36 -9.12 0.56
CA GLU A 105 -1.23 -9.38 -0.33
C GLU A 105 -1.37 -10.73 -1.06
N ALA A 106 -1.91 -11.77 -0.39
CA ALA A 106 -2.10 -13.08 -1.01
C ALA A 106 -3.15 -13.04 -2.11
N ASP A 107 -4.23 -12.28 -1.91
CA ASP A 107 -5.25 -12.11 -2.93
C ASP A 107 -4.77 -11.17 -4.05
N LEU A 108 -3.95 -10.16 -3.73
CA LEU A 108 -3.31 -9.31 -4.75
C LEU A 108 -2.42 -10.13 -5.68
N LYS A 109 -1.57 -11.02 -5.14
CA LYS A 109 -0.73 -11.93 -5.94
C LYS A 109 -1.55 -12.72 -6.95
N LYS A 110 -2.62 -13.37 -6.48
CA LYS A 110 -3.53 -14.16 -7.34
C LYS A 110 -4.16 -13.32 -8.45
N VAL A 111 -4.51 -12.06 -8.17
CA VAL A 111 -5.09 -11.17 -9.18
C VAL A 111 -4.03 -10.77 -10.22
N ILE A 112 -2.80 -10.46 -9.80
CA ILE A 112 -1.70 -10.14 -10.72
C ILE A 112 -1.34 -11.36 -11.59
N GLU A 113 -1.30 -12.57 -11.03
CA GLU A 113 -1.07 -13.80 -11.79
C GLU A 113 -2.15 -14.03 -12.85
N LYS A 114 -3.42 -13.90 -12.47
CA LYS A 114 -4.53 -13.99 -13.42
C LYS A 114 -4.45 -12.94 -14.53
N LEU A 115 -3.99 -11.74 -14.22
CA LEU A 115 -3.81 -10.68 -15.20
C LEU A 115 -2.69 -11.04 -16.18
N ARG A 116 -1.55 -11.57 -15.70
CA ARG A 116 -0.46 -12.07 -16.55
C ARG A 116 -0.86 -13.26 -17.42
N GLU A 117 -1.70 -14.15 -16.88
CA GLU A 117 -2.25 -15.27 -17.65
C GLU A 117 -3.21 -14.80 -18.75
N ALA A 118 -4.04 -13.79 -18.45
CA ALA A 118 -5.02 -13.27 -19.41
C ALA A 118 -4.37 -12.45 -20.53
N ASP A 119 -3.36 -11.67 -20.21
CA ASP A 119 -2.56 -10.89 -21.16
C ASP A 119 -1.10 -10.77 -20.66
N PRO A 120 -0.20 -11.65 -21.14
CA PRO A 120 1.21 -11.61 -20.78
C PRO A 120 1.95 -10.31 -21.18
N SER A 121 1.37 -9.53 -22.09
CA SER A 121 1.94 -8.26 -22.57
C SER A 121 1.39 -7.03 -21.84
N PHE A 122 0.46 -7.23 -20.91
CA PHE A 122 -0.16 -6.13 -20.18
C PHE A 122 0.87 -5.42 -19.30
N ASP A 123 0.90 -4.10 -19.41
CA ASP A 123 1.73 -3.25 -18.57
C ASP A 123 1.14 -3.17 -17.15
N LEU A 124 1.81 -3.82 -16.20
CA LEU A 124 1.35 -3.91 -14.83
C LEU A 124 1.37 -2.56 -14.10
N GLU A 125 2.16 -1.58 -14.53
CA GLU A 125 2.14 -0.23 -13.95
C GLU A 125 0.77 0.43 -14.13
N LEU A 126 0.01 0.05 -15.17
CA LEU A 126 -1.38 0.49 -15.38
C LEU A 126 -2.37 -0.05 -14.33
N THR A 127 -1.95 -0.89 -13.41
CA THR A 127 -2.73 -1.26 -12.22
C THR A 127 -2.56 -0.26 -11.07
N GLY A 128 -1.54 0.60 -11.14
CA GLY A 128 -1.17 1.54 -10.08
C GLY A 128 -0.04 1.05 -9.17
N PHE A 129 0.40 -0.20 -9.33
CA PHE A 129 1.55 -0.76 -8.62
C PHE A 129 2.82 -0.56 -9.43
N MET A 130 3.88 -0.12 -8.76
CA MET A 130 5.19 0.03 -9.40
C MET A 130 5.88 -1.33 -9.57
N GLU A 131 6.78 -1.44 -10.54
CA GLU A 131 7.51 -2.68 -10.82
C GLU A 131 8.26 -3.21 -9.58
N ASP A 132 8.86 -2.33 -8.78
CA ASP A 132 9.56 -2.72 -7.55
C ASP A 132 8.62 -3.19 -6.42
N GLU A 133 7.39 -2.67 -6.35
CA GLU A 133 6.36 -3.14 -5.41
C GLU A 133 5.89 -4.54 -5.80
N ILE A 134 5.66 -4.76 -7.09
CA ILE A 134 5.29 -6.08 -7.62
C ILE A 134 6.43 -7.08 -7.42
N ALA A 135 7.68 -6.69 -7.70
CA ALA A 135 8.84 -7.55 -7.49
C ALA A 135 8.99 -7.96 -6.02
N LYS A 136 8.81 -7.02 -5.08
CA LYS A 136 8.83 -7.32 -3.64
C LYS A 136 7.70 -8.26 -3.23
N LEU A 137 6.49 -8.02 -3.75
CA LEU A 137 5.33 -8.86 -3.46
C LEU A 137 5.59 -10.34 -3.82
N PHE A 138 6.28 -10.61 -4.93
CA PHE A 138 6.60 -11.98 -5.36
C PHE A 138 7.93 -12.51 -4.77
N ALA A 139 8.88 -11.64 -4.40
CA ALA A 139 10.13 -12.07 -3.77
C ALA A 139 9.94 -12.65 -2.36
N GLU A 140 8.87 -12.29 -1.66
CA GLU A 140 8.58 -12.83 -0.33
C GLU A 140 8.20 -14.32 -0.34
N GLU A 141 7.73 -14.87 -1.48
CA GLU A 141 7.50 -16.32 -1.61
C GLU A 141 8.79 -17.14 -1.66
N ASP A 142 9.84 -16.61 -2.30
CA ASP A 142 11.14 -17.28 -2.35
C ASP A 142 11.81 -17.32 -0.96
N VAL A 143 11.43 -16.41 -0.06
CA VAL A 143 11.96 -16.35 1.31
C VAL A 143 11.18 -17.28 2.26
N GLU A 144 9.87 -17.47 2.05
CA GLU A 144 9.10 -18.45 2.85
C GLU A 144 9.54 -19.89 2.56
N ASP A 145 9.79 -20.26 1.32
CA ASP A 145 10.34 -21.57 0.96
C ASP A 145 11.78 -21.78 1.50
N ALA A 146 12.59 -20.71 1.57
CA ALA A 146 13.91 -20.77 2.19
C ALA A 146 13.86 -20.76 3.74
N LEU A 147 12.75 -20.32 4.34
CA LEU A 147 12.53 -20.29 5.78
C LEU A 147 11.85 -21.56 6.32
N GLU A 148 11.45 -22.52 5.48
CA GLU A 148 10.94 -23.83 5.94
C GLU A 148 11.99 -24.64 6.73
N THR A 149 13.26 -24.21 6.75
CA THR A 149 14.28 -24.79 7.62
C THR A 149 14.28 -24.22 9.05
N ILE A 150 13.48 -23.17 9.34
CA ILE A 150 13.27 -22.70 10.70
C ILE A 150 11.94 -23.30 11.18
N PRO A 151 11.96 -24.27 12.10
CA PRO A 151 10.73 -24.86 12.60
C PRO A 151 9.83 -23.74 13.14
N ARG A 152 8.61 -23.60 12.59
CA ARG A 152 7.58 -22.75 13.16
C ARG A 152 7.41 -23.17 14.61
N MET A 153 7.67 -22.25 15.54
CA MET A 153 7.32 -22.47 16.92
C MET A 153 5.79 -22.38 17.04
N GLU A 154 5.11 -23.48 16.74
CA GLU A 154 3.76 -23.66 17.24
C GLU A 154 3.90 -23.87 18.74
N CYS A 155 3.42 -22.92 19.53
CA CYS A 155 3.23 -23.13 20.97
C CYS A 155 2.17 -24.21 21.16
N GLN A 156 2.57 -25.47 21.12
CA GLN A 156 1.70 -26.54 21.52
C GLN A 156 1.60 -26.52 23.04
N ALA A 157 0.39 -26.56 23.56
CA ALA A 157 0.08 -26.41 24.98
C ALA A 157 0.73 -27.48 25.91
N PHE A 158 1.58 -28.37 25.37
CA PHE A 158 2.19 -29.48 26.07
C PHE A 158 3.73 -29.55 25.95
N GLU A 159 4.36 -28.63 25.30
CA GLU A 159 5.83 -28.56 25.28
C GLU A 159 6.32 -27.68 26.43
N HIS A 160 7.02 -28.30 27.38
CA HIS A 160 7.71 -27.60 28.47
C HIS A 160 9.03 -27.02 27.91
N HIS A 161 8.96 -25.75 27.48
CA HIS A 161 10.14 -24.99 27.15
C HIS A 161 10.30 -23.84 28.14
N ASP A 162 11.47 -23.69 28.71
CA ASP A 162 11.82 -22.55 29.52
C ASP A 162 12.32 -21.42 28.60
N TYR A 163 11.71 -20.25 28.72
CA TYR A 163 12.04 -19.08 27.91
C TYR A 163 12.75 -18.04 28.74
N LEU A 164 13.83 -17.50 28.20
CA LEU A 164 14.49 -16.32 28.75
C LEU A 164 14.28 -15.16 27.76
N VAL A 165 13.57 -14.11 28.22
CA VAL A 165 13.25 -12.95 27.39
C VAL A 165 14.07 -11.76 27.86
N PHE A 166 14.89 -11.18 26.96
CA PHE A 166 15.60 -9.94 27.21
C PHE A 166 14.84 -8.78 26.59
N MET A 167 14.56 -7.74 27.37
CA MET A 167 13.96 -6.50 26.87
C MET A 167 15.04 -5.41 26.82
N PHE A 168 15.21 -4.80 25.64
CA PHE A 168 16.13 -3.71 25.42
C PHE A 168 15.34 -2.41 25.25
N HIS A 169 15.68 -1.39 26.03
CA HIS A 169 15.05 -0.07 25.93
C HIS A 169 15.72 0.83 24.90
N ASP A 170 16.92 0.46 24.46
CA ASP A 170 17.75 1.20 23.53
C ASP A 170 18.11 0.33 22.33
N LEU A 171 18.02 0.90 21.11
CA LEU A 171 18.38 0.23 19.86
C LEU A 171 19.88 -0.14 19.82
N ARG A 172 20.73 0.67 20.44
CA ARG A 172 22.18 0.44 20.49
C ARG A 172 22.51 -0.81 21.30
N ASP A 173 21.89 -0.98 22.47
CA ASP A 173 22.08 -2.15 23.33
C ASP A 173 21.57 -3.42 22.65
N TRP A 174 20.43 -3.33 21.93
CA TRP A 174 19.93 -4.39 21.08
C TRP A 174 20.94 -4.79 20.00
N MET A 175 21.51 -3.84 19.26
CA MET A 175 22.50 -4.10 18.22
C MET A 175 23.78 -4.73 18.77
N LEU A 176 24.26 -4.25 19.95
CA LEU A 176 25.42 -4.85 20.61
C LEU A 176 25.17 -6.29 21.05
N ALA A 177 23.97 -6.57 21.57
CA ALA A 177 23.58 -7.93 21.94
C ALA A 177 23.53 -8.87 20.74
N LEU A 178 22.96 -8.43 19.60
CA LEU A 178 22.92 -9.20 18.36
C LEU A 178 24.32 -9.47 17.83
N GLN A 179 25.19 -8.46 17.84
CA GLN A 179 26.60 -8.59 17.43
C GLN A 179 27.35 -9.56 18.35
N GLY A 180 27.21 -9.45 19.67
CA GLY A 180 27.80 -10.34 20.65
C GLY A 180 27.33 -11.81 20.48
N MET A 181 26.06 -12.00 20.07
CA MET A 181 25.52 -13.32 19.80
C MET A 181 25.85 -13.85 18.38
N GLY A 182 26.59 -13.08 17.57
CA GLY A 182 27.01 -13.46 16.21
C GLY A 182 25.83 -13.51 15.20
N VAL A 183 24.80 -12.71 15.41
CA VAL A 183 23.68 -12.55 14.48
C VAL A 183 24.03 -11.45 13.49
N VAL A 184 24.37 -11.82 12.25
CA VAL A 184 25.00 -10.92 11.26
C VAL A 184 23.98 -10.13 10.44
N GLU A 185 22.73 -10.56 10.31
CA GLU A 185 21.70 -9.85 9.56
C GLU A 185 20.40 -9.72 10.35
N VAL A 186 19.93 -8.51 10.46
CA VAL A 186 18.60 -8.19 10.96
C VAL A 186 17.90 -7.40 9.88
N ASP A 187 16.99 -8.04 9.16
CA ASP A 187 16.12 -7.36 8.21
C ASP A 187 15.14 -6.44 8.96
N TYR A 188 15.31 -5.14 8.74
CA TYR A 188 14.39 -4.13 9.20
C TYR A 188 13.36 -3.85 8.11
N SER A 189 12.26 -4.55 8.10
CA SER A 189 11.05 -4.03 7.45
C SER A 189 10.27 -3.21 8.47
N ILE A 190 10.57 -1.91 8.54
CA ILE A 190 9.78 -0.95 9.31
C ILE A 190 8.63 -0.50 8.41
N SER A 191 7.53 -1.23 8.45
CA SER A 191 6.25 -0.69 8.00
C SER A 191 5.82 0.41 8.98
N ARG A 192 5.65 1.64 8.50
CA ARG A 192 5.23 2.81 9.29
C ARG A 192 3.83 2.70 9.91
N THR A 193 3.06 1.68 9.57
CA THR A 193 1.65 1.52 9.95
C THR A 193 1.34 0.33 10.84
N SER A 194 2.26 -0.58 11.08
CA SER A 194 2.02 -1.75 11.92
C SER A 194 2.75 -1.64 13.25
N LYS A 195 2.01 -1.40 14.34
CA LYS A 195 2.43 -1.69 15.72
C LYS A 195 2.39 -3.20 15.99
N ARG A 196 2.94 -4.00 15.12
CA ARG A 196 3.22 -5.40 15.44
C ARG A 196 4.52 -5.39 16.25
N ILE A 197 4.40 -5.66 17.54
CA ILE A 197 5.51 -6.09 18.37
C ILE A 197 5.93 -7.45 17.81
N GLY A 198 6.84 -7.44 16.83
CA GLY A 198 7.45 -8.65 16.34
C GLY A 198 8.28 -9.23 17.47
N ILE A 199 8.00 -10.46 17.85
CA ILE A 199 8.92 -11.24 18.68
C ILE A 199 10.18 -11.39 17.82
N GLY A 200 11.23 -10.67 18.20
CA GLY A 200 12.53 -10.78 17.55
C GLY A 200 12.98 -12.24 17.60
N ARG A 201 13.79 -12.63 16.65
CA ARG A 201 14.26 -14.00 16.39
C ARG A 201 14.52 -14.80 17.67
N VAL A 202 13.92 -15.98 17.78
CA VAL A 202 14.19 -16.94 18.85
C VAL A 202 15.54 -17.60 18.57
N LEU A 203 16.51 -17.40 19.45
CA LEU A 203 17.79 -18.06 19.36
C LEU A 203 17.75 -19.39 20.12
N ASN A 204 18.34 -20.43 19.55
CA ASN A 204 18.46 -21.72 20.23
C ASN A 204 19.33 -21.55 21.48
N GLY A 205 18.83 -21.98 22.66
CA GLY A 205 19.51 -21.86 23.95
C GLY A 205 20.91 -22.50 23.99
N LYS A 206 21.21 -23.51 23.16
CA LYS A 206 22.54 -24.08 23.00
C LYS A 206 23.59 -23.04 22.53
N ARG A 207 23.15 -22.06 21.71
CA ARG A 207 24.03 -20.98 21.25
C ARG A 207 24.42 -20.05 22.41
N LEU A 208 23.48 -19.72 23.29
CA LEU A 208 23.73 -18.93 24.48
C LEU A 208 24.73 -19.65 25.42
N LEU A 209 24.57 -20.96 25.63
CA LEU A 209 25.49 -21.76 26.45
C LEU A 209 26.90 -21.79 25.85
N GLN A 210 27.06 -21.86 24.54
CA GLN A 210 28.35 -21.79 23.85
C GLN A 210 29.05 -20.46 24.09
N LEU A 211 28.32 -19.35 24.03
CA LEU A 211 28.87 -17.99 24.28
C LEU A 211 29.34 -17.84 25.74
N ILE A 212 28.52 -18.25 26.70
CA ILE A 212 28.86 -18.21 28.13
C ILE A 212 30.11 -19.06 28.43
N GLN A 213 30.24 -20.24 27.81
CA GLN A 213 31.37 -21.11 27.99
C GLN A 213 32.64 -20.61 27.30
N ALA A 214 32.51 -19.84 26.22
CA ALA A 214 33.67 -19.23 25.52
C ALA A 214 34.29 -18.10 26.36
N ASP A 215 33.47 -17.25 26.99
CA ASP A 215 33.93 -16.18 27.87
C ASP A 215 34.47 -16.71 29.21
N GLY A 216 33.93 -17.79 29.74
CA GLY A 216 34.44 -18.42 30.98
C GLY A 216 35.81 -19.12 30.87
N LYS A 217 36.38 -19.21 29.66
CA LYS A 217 37.73 -19.71 29.42
C LYS A 217 38.79 -18.62 29.24
N ALA A 218 38.37 -17.36 29.27
CA ALA A 218 39.25 -16.18 29.13
C ALA A 218 39.54 -15.47 30.48
N ALA A 219 39.13 -16.05 31.62
CA ALA A 219 39.40 -15.58 32.95
C ALA A 219 40.41 -16.44 33.73
#